data_9da795fb5c3b0cb194e4e9ef7d24191a
#
_entry.id   9da795fb5c3b0cb194e4e9ef7d24191a
#
_cell.length_a   1.000
_cell.length_b   1.000
_cell.length_c   1.000
_cell.angle_alpha   90.00
_cell.angle_beta   90.00
_cell.angle_gamma   90.00
#
_symmetry.space_group_name_H-M   'P 1'
#
loop_
_entity.id
_entity.type
_entity.pdbx_description
1 polymer ?
#
loop_
_entity_poly.entity_id
_entity_poly.type
_entity_poly.pdbx_seq_one_letter_code
_entity_poly.pdbx_strand_id
1 'polypeptide(L)'
;MLNSLFSAEITDYVGLRYASVSVSAAKADEKVLNELDKFLTKAEVTDKQLTEEILTDFIATLTGKSKTLTIKIGTIRSFANYLNALGYKVFVPDVPIVKSEFIPYIYSDEEIRKIFYYADNLPLKPSNHKSPYHTIKVPMILRILYGCGTRIGETVAIRRSDIDFEKGTLFLKETKNSKERLIPIHDSLKEILERYCIVTGIIKQPDAYLFPGMKSGTHYTTRQVSAWFSEVLKLANIDQRDKTPNERGACLHSFRHLFVLKSMQQLEAAGRSVDMNDLLLPTYLGHECLLDTDKYMRFSGVQVSDSLEAFEAFSSGLIPFVGGAL
;
A
#
# COMPACT_ATOMS: atom_id res chain seq x y z
N MET A 1 0.74 -5.32 -31.01
CA MET A 1 1.66 -4.48 -31.78
C MET A 1 1.08 -3.07 -31.84
N LEU A 2 1.92 -2.07 -31.73
CA LEU A 2 1.57 -0.68 -31.97
C LEU A 2 1.53 -0.46 -33.49
N ASN A 3 0.53 0.27 -33.98
CA ASN A 3 0.27 0.39 -35.44
C ASN A 3 0.04 1.84 -35.89
N SER A 4 -0.04 2.82 -34.96
CA SER A 4 -0.22 4.24 -35.32
C SER A 4 1.07 4.84 -35.88
N LEU A 5 0.95 6.05 -36.47
CA LEU A 5 2.14 6.82 -36.90
C LEU A 5 3.10 7.16 -35.77
N PHE A 6 2.64 7.09 -34.49
CA PHE A 6 3.43 7.38 -33.28
C PHE A 6 3.97 6.13 -32.61
N SER A 7 3.89 4.96 -33.24
CA SER A 7 4.31 3.69 -32.64
C SER A 7 5.77 3.67 -32.18
N ALA A 8 6.67 4.30 -32.92
CA ALA A 8 8.09 4.44 -32.57
C ALA A 8 8.26 5.33 -31.34
N GLU A 9 7.67 6.53 -31.36
CA GLU A 9 7.76 7.49 -30.28
C GLU A 9 7.11 6.97 -28.98
N ILE A 10 6.02 6.21 -29.08
CA ILE A 10 5.41 5.53 -27.93
C ILE A 10 6.38 4.50 -27.36
N THR A 11 7.03 3.68 -28.21
CA THR A 11 8.00 2.69 -27.77
C THR A 11 9.17 3.33 -27.05
N ASP A 12 9.73 4.38 -27.61
CA ASP A 12 10.87 5.11 -27.04
C ASP A 12 10.49 5.76 -25.70
N TYR A 13 9.34 6.43 -25.65
CA TYR A 13 8.86 7.05 -24.41
C TYR A 13 8.59 6.02 -23.31
N VAL A 14 7.96 4.87 -23.63
CA VAL A 14 7.74 3.79 -22.69
C VAL A 14 9.08 3.25 -22.19
N GLY A 15 10.08 3.10 -23.05
CA GLY A 15 11.45 2.73 -22.66
C GLY A 15 12.05 3.71 -21.64
N LEU A 16 11.92 5.02 -21.88
CA LEU A 16 12.35 6.07 -20.94
C LEU A 16 11.61 5.96 -19.60
N ARG A 17 10.30 5.69 -19.62
CA ARG A 17 9.52 5.50 -18.40
C ARG A 17 9.99 4.30 -17.58
N TYR A 18 10.28 3.15 -18.22
CA TYR A 18 10.84 1.99 -17.53
C TYR A 18 12.21 2.26 -16.89
N ALA A 19 13.01 3.17 -17.47
CA ALA A 19 14.31 3.57 -16.91
C ALA A 19 14.20 4.61 -15.78
N SER A 20 13.12 5.40 -15.74
CA SER A 20 13.02 6.57 -14.84
C SER A 20 12.03 6.44 -13.68
N VAL A 21 11.07 5.51 -13.76
CA VAL A 21 10.06 5.34 -12.71
C VAL A 21 9.90 3.88 -12.31
N SER A 22 9.09 3.60 -11.28
CA SER A 22 8.81 2.22 -10.89
C SER A 22 8.16 1.43 -12.04
N VAL A 23 8.49 0.13 -12.13
CA VAL A 23 7.92 -0.78 -13.14
C VAL A 23 6.39 -0.76 -13.16
N SER A 24 5.75 -0.58 -12.00
CA SER A 24 4.29 -0.48 -11.91
C SER A 24 3.75 0.80 -12.55
N ALA A 25 4.43 1.93 -12.38
CA ALA A 25 4.05 3.20 -13.00
C ALA A 25 4.28 3.14 -14.52
N ALA A 26 5.45 2.65 -14.95
CA ALA A 26 5.74 2.49 -16.38
C ALA A 26 4.71 1.59 -17.09
N LYS A 27 4.31 0.47 -16.48
CA LYS A 27 3.25 -0.40 -17.01
C LYS A 27 1.88 0.30 -17.10
N ALA A 28 1.57 1.19 -16.15
CA ALA A 28 0.34 1.96 -16.21
C ALA A 28 0.36 2.95 -17.38
N ASP A 29 1.48 3.66 -17.56
CA ASP A 29 1.70 4.57 -18.68
C ASP A 29 1.63 3.83 -20.02
N GLU A 30 2.34 2.71 -20.15
CA GLU A 30 2.32 1.83 -21.33
C GLU A 30 0.90 1.43 -21.71
N LYS A 31 0.07 1.06 -20.72
CA LYS A 31 -1.32 0.68 -20.98
C LYS A 31 -2.11 1.84 -21.59
N VAL A 32 -1.98 3.05 -21.06
CA VAL A 32 -2.68 4.25 -21.56
C VAL A 32 -2.20 4.60 -22.96
N LEU A 33 -0.90 4.50 -23.23
CA LEU A 33 -0.34 4.79 -24.56
C LEU A 33 -0.72 3.72 -25.59
N ASN A 34 -0.86 2.47 -25.18
CA ASN A 34 -1.42 1.42 -26.04
C ASN A 34 -2.90 1.64 -26.35
N GLU A 35 -3.68 2.23 -25.43
CA GLU A 35 -5.07 2.68 -25.69
C GLU A 35 -5.06 3.84 -26.70
N LEU A 36 -4.14 4.80 -26.59
CA LEU A 36 -3.96 5.90 -27.53
C LEU A 36 -3.57 5.40 -28.92
N ASP A 37 -2.58 4.52 -29.05
CA ASP A 37 -2.16 3.95 -30.32
C ASP A 37 -3.32 3.31 -31.09
N LYS A 38 -4.14 2.52 -30.41
CA LYS A 38 -5.35 1.91 -31.00
C LYS A 38 -6.36 2.94 -31.46
N PHE A 39 -6.55 4.01 -30.67
CA PHE A 39 -7.46 5.09 -31.03
C PHE A 39 -6.96 5.82 -32.28
N LEU A 40 -5.69 6.20 -32.33
CA LEU A 40 -5.08 6.90 -33.47
C LEU A 40 -5.12 6.05 -34.75
N THR A 41 -4.87 4.73 -34.62
CA THR A 41 -4.99 3.78 -35.74
C THR A 41 -6.40 3.73 -36.27
N LYS A 42 -7.42 3.69 -35.39
CA LYS A 42 -8.84 3.65 -35.77
C LYS A 42 -9.33 4.98 -36.38
N ALA A 43 -8.79 6.10 -35.90
CA ALA A 43 -9.11 7.42 -36.40
C ALA A 43 -8.39 7.76 -37.71
N GLU A 44 -7.59 6.83 -38.27
CA GLU A 44 -6.85 6.97 -39.52
C GLU A 44 -6.04 8.27 -39.58
N VAL A 45 -5.38 8.61 -38.47
CA VAL A 45 -4.54 9.82 -38.39
C VAL A 45 -3.38 9.70 -39.38
N THR A 46 -3.33 10.59 -40.34
CA THR A 46 -2.38 10.57 -41.47
C THR A 46 -1.15 11.46 -41.25
N ASP A 47 -1.24 12.40 -40.30
CA ASP A 47 -0.19 13.35 -39.99
C ASP A 47 0.38 13.15 -38.58
N LYS A 48 1.68 13.39 -38.40
CA LYS A 48 2.32 13.37 -37.07
C LYS A 48 2.01 14.65 -36.27
N GLN A 49 0.73 15.03 -36.23
CA GLN A 49 0.19 16.11 -35.41
C GLN A 49 -0.93 15.59 -34.53
N LEU A 50 -0.86 15.84 -33.26
CA LEU A 50 -1.96 15.56 -32.32
C LEU A 50 -2.61 16.89 -31.95
N THR A 51 -3.72 17.16 -32.64
CA THR A 51 -4.51 18.38 -32.42
C THR A 51 -5.27 18.30 -31.11
N GLU A 52 -5.82 19.42 -30.67
CA GLU A 52 -6.71 19.49 -29.51
C GLU A 52 -7.94 18.59 -29.68
N GLU A 53 -8.51 18.59 -30.85
CA GLU A 53 -9.69 17.76 -31.19
C GLU A 53 -9.39 16.27 -31.01
N ILE A 54 -8.31 15.77 -31.63
CA ILE A 54 -7.89 14.35 -31.54
C ILE A 54 -7.68 13.92 -30.09
N LEU A 55 -6.96 14.73 -29.29
CA LEU A 55 -6.66 14.36 -27.90
C LEU A 55 -7.89 14.50 -27.00
N THR A 56 -8.77 15.47 -27.25
CA THR A 56 -10.03 15.62 -26.52
C THR A 56 -10.96 14.43 -26.79
N ASP A 57 -11.10 14.01 -28.04
CA ASP A 57 -11.87 12.84 -28.43
C ASP A 57 -11.31 11.56 -27.79
N PHE A 58 -9.97 11.40 -27.79
CA PHE A 58 -9.38 10.26 -27.09
C PHE A 58 -9.65 10.30 -25.57
N ILE A 59 -9.47 11.46 -24.93
CA ILE A 59 -9.71 11.62 -23.49
C ILE A 59 -11.18 11.29 -23.16
N ALA A 60 -12.13 11.65 -24.02
CA ALA A 60 -13.55 11.30 -23.85
C ALA A 60 -13.81 9.78 -23.88
N THR A 61 -12.96 8.99 -24.52
CA THR A 61 -13.06 7.52 -24.51
C THR A 61 -12.56 6.87 -23.22
N LEU A 62 -11.78 7.61 -22.41
CA LEU A 62 -11.17 7.05 -21.20
C LEU A 62 -12.22 6.77 -20.14
N THR A 63 -12.14 5.60 -19.53
CA THR A 63 -13.04 5.18 -18.44
C THR A 63 -12.30 5.07 -17.11
N GLY A 64 -13.03 5.30 -16.03
CA GLY A 64 -12.50 5.17 -14.66
C GLY A 64 -13.08 6.21 -13.70
N LYS A 65 -12.75 6.07 -12.42
CA LYS A 65 -13.05 7.11 -11.41
C LYS A 65 -12.23 8.37 -11.70
N SER A 66 -12.73 9.54 -11.27
CA SER A 66 -12.11 10.85 -11.52
C SER A 66 -10.60 10.87 -11.29
N LYS A 67 -10.11 10.33 -10.17
CA LYS A 67 -8.66 10.24 -9.89
C LYS A 67 -7.90 9.35 -10.89
N THR A 68 -8.51 8.28 -11.38
CA THR A 68 -7.91 7.41 -12.40
C THR A 68 -7.82 8.13 -13.74
N LEU A 69 -8.86 8.87 -14.10
CA LEU A 69 -8.85 9.71 -15.30
C LEU A 69 -7.78 10.78 -15.23
N THR A 70 -7.66 11.48 -14.11
CA THR A 70 -6.57 12.46 -13.87
C THR A 70 -5.18 11.85 -14.12
N ILE A 71 -4.93 10.64 -13.63
CA ILE A 71 -3.65 9.95 -13.85
C ILE A 71 -3.47 9.62 -15.34
N LYS A 72 -4.49 9.08 -16.00
CA LYS A 72 -4.43 8.76 -17.44
C LYS A 72 -4.17 10.02 -18.28
N ILE A 73 -4.89 11.12 -18.00
CA ILE A 73 -4.67 12.41 -18.68
C ILE A 73 -3.25 12.95 -18.42
N GLY A 74 -2.75 12.79 -17.18
CA GLY A 74 -1.38 13.12 -16.82
C GLY A 74 -0.33 12.36 -17.66
N THR A 75 -0.57 11.07 -17.95
CA THR A 75 0.27 10.28 -18.85
C THR A 75 0.25 10.86 -20.27
N ILE A 76 -0.94 11.19 -20.79
CA ILE A 76 -1.07 11.80 -22.13
C ILE A 76 -0.39 13.16 -22.20
N ARG A 77 -0.57 14.02 -21.18
CA ARG A 77 0.13 15.30 -21.06
C ARG A 77 1.64 15.13 -21.09
N SER A 78 2.16 14.17 -20.34
CA SER A 78 3.60 13.90 -20.28
C SER A 78 4.14 13.40 -21.62
N PHE A 79 3.40 12.55 -22.31
CA PHE A 79 3.75 12.10 -23.66
C PHE A 79 3.67 13.23 -24.70
N ALA A 80 2.65 14.09 -24.64
CA ALA A 80 2.54 15.26 -25.49
C ALA A 80 3.73 16.23 -25.32
N ASN A 81 4.15 16.46 -24.08
CA ASN A 81 5.35 17.26 -23.81
C ASN A 81 6.62 16.60 -24.38
N TYR A 82 6.75 15.29 -24.28
CA TYR A 82 7.86 14.56 -24.89
C TYR A 82 7.88 14.72 -26.41
N LEU A 83 6.74 14.57 -27.08
CA LEU A 83 6.64 14.79 -28.53
C LEU A 83 7.00 16.22 -28.93
N ASN A 84 6.53 17.23 -28.18
CA ASN A 84 6.88 18.63 -28.42
C ASN A 84 8.41 18.87 -28.25
N ALA A 85 9.05 18.22 -27.29
CA ALA A 85 10.50 18.27 -27.10
C ALA A 85 11.26 17.63 -28.28
N LEU A 86 10.66 16.70 -29.01
CA LEU A 86 11.19 16.13 -30.25
C LEU A 86 10.91 16.99 -31.50
N GLY A 87 10.20 18.13 -31.34
CA GLY A 87 9.89 19.06 -32.44
C GLY A 87 8.55 18.82 -33.13
N TYR A 88 7.73 17.90 -32.65
CA TYR A 88 6.37 17.73 -33.15
C TYR A 88 5.44 18.84 -32.64
N LYS A 89 4.35 19.09 -33.35
CA LYS A 89 3.30 20.02 -32.91
C LYS A 89 2.16 19.24 -32.29
N VAL A 90 2.14 19.19 -30.97
CA VAL A 90 1.15 18.40 -30.21
C VAL A 90 0.47 19.28 -29.18
N PHE A 91 -0.85 19.23 -29.13
CA PHE A 91 -1.62 19.86 -28.06
C PHE A 91 -1.31 19.21 -26.71
N VAL A 92 -1.16 20.03 -25.68
CA VAL A 92 -0.85 19.56 -24.32
C VAL A 92 -2.12 19.68 -23.45
N PRO A 93 -2.83 18.57 -23.17
CA PRO A 93 -4.09 18.64 -22.44
C PRO A 93 -3.89 19.07 -20.99
N ASP A 94 -4.85 19.81 -20.45
CA ASP A 94 -4.87 20.15 -19.04
C ASP A 94 -5.31 18.97 -18.18
N VAL A 95 -4.68 18.82 -17.01
CA VAL A 95 -5.02 17.79 -16.06
C VAL A 95 -5.99 18.35 -15.03
N PRO A 96 -7.23 17.82 -14.95
CA PRO A 96 -8.22 18.34 -14.03
C PRO A 96 -7.81 18.13 -12.58
N ILE A 97 -7.99 19.16 -11.75
CA ILE A 97 -7.76 19.09 -10.30
C ILE A 97 -8.97 18.40 -9.67
N VAL A 98 -8.77 17.18 -9.19
CA VAL A 98 -9.80 16.43 -8.47
C VAL A 98 -9.52 16.49 -6.97
N LYS A 99 -10.43 17.11 -6.21
CA LYS A 99 -10.40 17.05 -4.74
C LYS A 99 -10.65 15.61 -4.31
N SER A 100 -9.75 15.08 -3.49
CA SER A 100 -9.92 13.74 -2.93
C SER A 100 -10.89 13.81 -1.74
N GLU A 101 -12.07 13.28 -1.92
CA GLU A 101 -13.08 13.04 -0.85
C GLU A 101 -12.90 11.65 -0.22
N PHE A 102 -11.69 11.11 -0.29
CA PHE A 102 -11.41 9.78 0.18
C PHE A 102 -11.55 9.69 1.70
N ILE A 103 -12.44 8.81 2.16
CA ILE A 103 -12.62 8.45 3.57
C ILE A 103 -12.00 7.07 3.78
N PRO A 104 -10.93 6.95 4.60
CA PRO A 104 -10.34 5.67 4.93
C PRO A 104 -11.26 4.87 5.85
N TYR A 105 -11.25 3.55 5.71
CA TYR A 105 -11.87 2.66 6.70
C TYR A 105 -10.96 2.56 7.92
N ILE A 106 -11.51 2.85 9.11
CA ILE A 106 -10.83 2.70 10.39
C ILE A 106 -11.49 1.54 11.13
N TYR A 107 -10.70 0.54 11.50
CA TYR A 107 -11.18 -0.60 12.29
C TYR A 107 -11.52 -0.17 13.71
N SER A 108 -12.66 -0.64 14.21
CA SER A 108 -12.97 -0.60 15.64
C SER A 108 -12.13 -1.64 16.41
N ASP A 109 -12.03 -1.48 17.71
CA ASP A 109 -11.29 -2.42 18.55
C ASP A 109 -11.95 -3.82 18.55
N GLU A 110 -13.27 -3.89 18.42
CA GLU A 110 -13.98 -5.17 18.27
C GLU A 110 -13.65 -5.85 16.94
N GLU A 111 -13.61 -5.12 15.85
CA GLU A 111 -13.23 -5.64 14.54
C GLU A 111 -11.78 -6.14 14.54
N ILE A 112 -10.87 -5.42 15.18
CA ILE A 112 -9.47 -5.83 15.33
C ILE A 112 -9.38 -7.15 16.12
N ARG A 113 -10.12 -7.30 17.25
CA ARG A 113 -10.17 -8.57 17.97
C ARG A 113 -10.66 -9.72 17.10
N LYS A 114 -11.75 -9.50 16.37
CA LYS A 114 -12.30 -10.51 15.43
C LYS A 114 -11.29 -10.86 14.32
N ILE A 115 -10.64 -9.84 13.73
CA ILE A 115 -9.64 -10.06 12.68
C ILE A 115 -8.51 -10.96 13.20
N PHE A 116 -7.93 -10.65 14.36
CA PHE A 116 -6.85 -11.48 14.90
C PHE A 116 -7.33 -12.87 15.30
N TYR A 117 -8.50 -12.99 15.95
CA TYR A 117 -9.07 -14.28 16.28
C TYR A 117 -9.21 -15.18 15.05
N TYR A 118 -9.84 -14.69 13.98
CA TYR A 118 -10.01 -15.48 12.77
C TYR A 118 -8.73 -15.67 11.96
N ALA A 119 -7.79 -14.73 12.02
CA ALA A 119 -6.49 -14.92 11.41
C ALA A 119 -5.69 -16.04 12.09
N ASP A 120 -5.70 -16.09 13.42
CA ASP A 120 -5.02 -17.14 14.19
C ASP A 120 -5.68 -18.53 14.02
N ASN A 121 -6.98 -18.55 13.70
CA ASN A 121 -7.76 -19.76 13.52
C ASN A 121 -8.13 -20.03 12.05
N LEU A 122 -7.32 -19.57 11.12
CA LEU A 122 -7.56 -19.81 9.69
C LEU A 122 -7.60 -21.32 9.39
N PRO A 123 -8.66 -21.80 8.72
CA PRO A 123 -8.78 -23.21 8.39
C PRO A 123 -7.69 -23.62 7.38
N LEU A 124 -7.11 -24.79 7.59
CA LEU A 124 -6.23 -25.44 6.63
C LEU A 124 -7.06 -25.88 5.42
N LYS A 125 -6.84 -25.25 4.27
CA LYS A 125 -7.46 -25.68 3.01
C LYS A 125 -6.57 -26.67 2.28
N PRO A 126 -7.12 -27.70 1.60
CA PRO A 126 -6.34 -28.64 0.81
C PRO A 126 -5.48 -27.97 -0.26
N SER A 127 -5.93 -26.85 -0.81
CA SER A 127 -5.17 -26.05 -1.78
C SER A 127 -3.93 -25.34 -1.20
N ASN A 128 -3.84 -25.26 0.13
CA ASN A 128 -2.76 -24.57 0.84
C ASN A 128 -1.56 -25.48 1.15
N HIS A 129 -1.61 -26.75 0.78
CA HIS A 129 -0.49 -27.71 0.98
C HIS A 129 0.83 -27.25 0.35
N LYS A 130 0.78 -26.32 -0.62
CA LYS A 130 1.97 -25.74 -1.26
C LYS A 130 2.64 -24.63 -0.44
N SER A 131 2.04 -24.17 0.65
CA SER A 131 2.61 -23.15 1.53
C SER A 131 2.49 -23.60 2.98
N PRO A 132 3.39 -24.47 3.47
CA PRO A 132 3.46 -24.78 4.89
C PRO A 132 3.61 -23.46 5.65
N TYR A 133 3.06 -23.37 6.82
CA TYR A 133 3.09 -22.14 7.66
C TYR A 133 2.20 -20.97 7.19
N HIS A 134 1.33 -21.13 6.21
CA HIS A 134 0.38 -20.07 5.82
C HIS A 134 -0.47 -19.63 7.04
N THR A 135 -0.88 -20.57 7.89
CA THR A 135 -1.68 -20.31 9.11
C THR A 135 -0.95 -19.49 10.17
N ILE A 136 0.38 -19.46 10.16
CA ILE A 136 1.17 -18.61 11.06
C ILE A 136 1.73 -17.37 10.35
N LYS A 137 1.89 -17.42 9.03
CA LYS A 137 2.42 -16.28 8.26
C LYS A 137 1.40 -15.15 8.15
N VAL A 138 0.13 -15.47 7.89
CA VAL A 138 -0.93 -14.45 7.78
C VAL A 138 -1.12 -13.67 9.08
N PRO A 139 -1.30 -14.33 10.24
CA PRO A 139 -1.38 -13.64 11.52
C PRO A 139 -0.16 -12.76 11.81
N MET A 140 1.04 -13.24 11.46
CA MET A 140 2.27 -12.48 11.69
C MET A 140 2.36 -11.23 10.82
N ILE A 141 1.97 -11.33 9.53
CA ILE A 141 1.88 -10.16 8.64
C ILE A 141 0.94 -9.11 9.23
N LEU A 142 -0.24 -9.52 9.70
CA LEU A 142 -1.22 -8.62 10.29
C LEU A 142 -0.70 -7.94 11.56
N ARG A 143 0.05 -8.69 12.41
CA ARG A 143 0.67 -8.14 13.63
C ARG A 143 1.71 -7.07 13.31
N ILE A 144 2.54 -7.28 12.29
CA ILE A 144 3.51 -6.26 11.86
C ILE A 144 2.79 -5.03 11.29
N LEU A 145 1.75 -5.22 10.46
CA LEU A 145 0.96 -4.10 9.94
C LEU A 145 0.31 -3.29 11.05
N TYR A 146 -0.24 -3.96 12.07
CA TYR A 146 -0.89 -3.32 13.20
C TYR A 146 0.11 -2.63 14.12
N GLY A 147 1.18 -3.32 14.53
CA GLY A 147 2.14 -2.83 15.53
C GLY A 147 3.19 -1.84 14.98
N CYS A 148 3.41 -1.85 13.66
CA CYS A 148 4.43 -1.00 13.04
C CYS A 148 3.87 -0.03 11.97
N GLY A 149 2.60 -0.11 11.61
CA GLY A 149 2.00 0.75 10.60
C GLY A 149 2.67 0.70 9.23
N THR A 150 3.40 -0.37 8.90
CA THR A 150 4.13 -0.53 7.65
C THR A 150 3.19 -0.66 6.45
N ARG A 151 3.69 -0.39 5.24
CA ARG A 151 2.94 -0.73 4.01
C ARG A 151 3.05 -2.24 3.75
N ILE A 152 2.00 -2.86 3.22
CA ILE A 152 2.01 -4.31 2.94
C ILE A 152 3.17 -4.72 2.04
N GLY A 153 3.56 -3.90 1.06
CA GLY A 153 4.72 -4.17 0.22
C GLY A 153 6.03 -4.19 1.00
N GLU A 154 6.20 -3.28 1.96
CA GLU A 154 7.33 -3.24 2.87
C GLU A 154 7.34 -4.48 3.77
N THR A 155 6.18 -4.81 4.35
CA THR A 155 6.04 -5.95 5.28
C THR A 155 6.44 -7.29 4.64
N VAL A 156 5.97 -7.56 3.42
CA VAL A 156 6.28 -8.86 2.77
C VAL A 156 7.74 -8.95 2.30
N ALA A 157 8.39 -7.82 2.09
CA ALA A 157 9.78 -7.74 1.66
C ALA A 157 10.81 -7.82 2.81
N ILE A 158 10.37 -7.82 4.08
CA ILE A 158 11.26 -7.91 5.24
C ILE A 158 12.09 -9.19 5.18
N ARG A 159 13.40 -9.05 5.38
CA ARG A 159 14.34 -10.17 5.58
C ARG A 159 14.66 -10.36 7.05
N ARG A 160 15.17 -11.53 7.41
CA ARG A 160 15.58 -11.80 8.79
C ARG A 160 16.68 -10.83 9.26
N SER A 161 17.62 -10.47 8.39
CA SER A 161 18.69 -9.51 8.67
C SER A 161 18.20 -8.08 8.93
N ASP A 162 16.98 -7.76 8.55
CA ASP A 162 16.41 -6.42 8.74
C ASP A 162 15.88 -6.21 10.17
N ILE A 163 15.85 -7.28 11.00
CA ILE A 163 15.37 -7.24 12.37
C ILE A 163 16.57 -7.38 13.33
N ASP A 164 16.76 -6.38 14.16
CA ASP A 164 17.67 -6.41 15.30
C ASP A 164 16.87 -6.73 16.58
N PHE A 165 16.94 -7.99 17.02
CA PHE A 165 16.21 -8.44 18.21
C PHE A 165 16.83 -7.92 19.51
N GLU A 166 18.12 -7.55 19.54
CA GLU A 166 18.76 -6.97 20.72
C GLU A 166 18.27 -5.53 20.93
N LYS A 167 18.30 -4.72 19.87
CA LYS A 167 17.87 -3.32 19.91
C LYS A 167 16.35 -3.15 19.79
N GLY A 168 15.62 -4.20 19.42
CA GLY A 168 14.18 -4.09 19.16
C GLY A 168 13.86 -3.15 17.98
N THR A 169 14.58 -3.28 16.87
CA THR A 169 14.40 -2.41 15.71
C THR A 169 14.20 -3.20 14.43
N LEU A 170 13.47 -2.57 13.49
CA LEU A 170 13.21 -3.09 12.16
C LEU A 170 13.69 -2.09 11.12
N PHE A 171 14.58 -2.52 10.22
CA PHE A 171 15.05 -1.73 9.11
C PHE A 171 14.20 -1.99 7.86
N LEU A 172 13.55 -0.96 7.36
CA LEU A 172 12.71 -1.03 6.16
C LEU A 172 13.49 -0.53 4.95
N LYS A 173 13.82 -1.46 4.07
CA LYS A 173 14.46 -1.23 2.77
C LYS A 173 13.40 -1.14 1.66
N GLU A 174 13.81 -0.71 0.48
CA GLU A 174 13.02 -0.76 -0.76
C GLU A 174 11.61 -0.16 -0.61
N THR A 175 11.51 0.97 0.09
CA THR A 175 10.23 1.66 0.21
C THR A 175 9.82 2.26 -1.14
N LYS A 176 8.54 2.54 -1.32
CA LYS A 176 7.97 3.10 -2.57
C LYS A 176 8.76 4.31 -3.13
N ASN A 177 9.45 5.04 -2.26
CA ASN A 177 10.18 6.27 -2.59
C ASN A 177 11.68 6.12 -2.36
N SER A 178 12.20 4.89 -2.35
CA SER A 178 13.62 4.56 -2.11
C SER A 178 14.18 5.14 -0.80
N LYS A 179 13.30 5.48 0.16
CA LYS A 179 13.69 5.97 1.50
C LYS A 179 13.74 4.81 2.46
N GLU A 180 14.93 4.48 2.89
CA GLU A 180 15.15 3.51 3.96
C GLU A 180 14.88 4.16 5.32
N ARG A 181 14.38 3.38 6.27
CA ARG A 181 14.14 3.86 7.63
C ARG A 181 14.24 2.76 8.67
N LEU A 182 14.72 3.11 9.83
CA LEU A 182 14.74 2.27 11.01
C LEU A 182 13.56 2.62 11.90
N ILE A 183 12.78 1.61 12.29
CA ILE A 183 11.62 1.80 13.18
C ILE A 183 11.77 0.93 14.43
N PRO A 184 11.36 1.40 15.62
CA PRO A 184 11.32 0.58 16.82
C PRO A 184 10.20 -0.46 16.73
N ILE A 185 10.41 -1.60 17.37
CA ILE A 185 9.42 -2.67 17.53
C ILE A 185 9.12 -2.79 19.02
N HIS A 186 7.85 -2.81 19.39
CA HIS A 186 7.44 -3.05 20.77
C HIS A 186 7.88 -4.46 21.23
N ASP A 187 8.27 -4.61 22.51
CA ASP A 187 8.82 -5.85 23.04
C ASP A 187 7.93 -7.06 22.81
N SER A 188 6.64 -6.92 22.99
CA SER A 188 5.68 -7.99 22.73
C SER A 188 5.66 -8.48 21.27
N LEU A 189 5.79 -7.56 20.30
CA LEU A 189 5.90 -7.93 18.89
C LEU A 189 7.27 -8.55 18.59
N LYS A 190 8.33 -8.04 19.20
CA LYS A 190 9.69 -8.58 19.11
C LYS A 190 9.74 -10.06 19.53
N GLU A 191 9.18 -10.39 20.69
CA GLU A 191 9.12 -11.76 21.19
C GLU A 191 8.39 -12.71 20.24
N ILE A 192 7.25 -12.31 19.74
CA ILE A 192 6.46 -13.12 18.79
C ILE A 192 7.20 -13.28 17.46
N LEU A 193 7.87 -12.24 16.96
CA LEU A 193 8.68 -12.29 15.75
C LEU A 193 9.87 -13.24 15.91
N GLU A 194 10.53 -13.22 17.06
CA GLU A 194 11.64 -14.12 17.34
C GLU A 194 11.18 -15.57 17.36
N ARG A 195 10.09 -15.88 18.07
CA ARG A 195 9.47 -17.22 18.07
C ARG A 195 9.04 -17.66 16.67
N TYR A 196 8.44 -16.76 15.90
CA TYR A 196 8.09 -17.02 14.50
C TYR A 196 9.33 -17.41 13.69
N CYS A 197 10.43 -16.69 13.82
CA CYS A 197 11.68 -16.99 13.13
C CYS A 197 12.29 -18.34 13.55
N ILE A 198 12.14 -18.73 14.83
CA ILE A 198 12.57 -20.04 15.33
C ILE A 198 11.72 -21.16 14.73
N VAL A 199 10.39 -21.05 14.83
CA VAL A 199 9.44 -22.06 14.35
C VAL A 199 9.53 -22.28 12.84
N THR A 200 9.74 -21.21 12.08
CA THR A 200 9.89 -21.28 10.63
C THR A 200 11.31 -21.65 10.18
N GLY A 201 12.26 -21.78 11.10
CA GLY A 201 13.66 -22.15 10.83
C GLY A 201 14.48 -21.05 10.16
N ILE A 202 13.97 -19.82 10.07
CA ILE A 202 14.66 -18.69 9.43
C ILE A 202 15.57 -17.91 10.39
N ILE A 203 15.54 -18.20 11.68
CA ILE A 203 16.31 -17.44 12.70
C ILE A 203 17.80 -17.33 12.36
N LYS A 204 18.39 -18.39 11.78
CA LYS A 204 19.80 -18.47 11.39
C LYS A 204 20.05 -18.17 9.90
N GLN A 205 19.05 -17.65 9.19
CA GLN A 205 19.11 -17.39 7.74
C GLN A 205 18.95 -15.88 7.47
N PRO A 206 20.00 -15.07 7.57
CA PRO A 206 19.90 -13.61 7.50
C PRO A 206 19.25 -13.10 6.20
N ASP A 207 19.52 -13.76 5.08
CA ASP A 207 19.01 -13.36 3.77
C ASP A 207 17.60 -13.89 3.47
N ALA A 208 17.06 -14.77 4.33
CA ALA A 208 15.72 -15.30 4.13
C ALA A 208 14.67 -14.21 4.34
N TYR A 209 13.66 -14.17 3.44
CA TYR A 209 12.48 -13.37 3.68
C TYR A 209 11.69 -13.92 4.88
N LEU A 210 11.11 -13.03 5.70
CA LEU A 210 10.19 -13.45 6.77
C LEU A 210 9.01 -14.23 6.20
N PHE A 211 8.56 -13.84 5.04
CA PHE A 211 7.40 -14.42 4.38
C PHE A 211 7.79 -14.97 3.00
N PRO A 212 8.60 -16.06 2.97
CA PRO A 212 9.07 -16.62 1.71
C PRO A 212 7.91 -17.09 0.84
N GLY A 213 7.97 -16.75 -0.43
CA GLY A 213 7.05 -17.17 -1.46
C GLY A 213 7.23 -18.63 -1.87
N MET A 214 6.49 -19.05 -2.90
CA MET A 214 6.59 -20.44 -3.41
C MET A 214 7.85 -20.68 -4.24
N LYS A 215 8.36 -19.64 -4.90
CA LYS A 215 9.62 -19.73 -5.66
C LYS A 215 10.78 -19.33 -4.75
N SER A 216 11.87 -20.06 -4.81
CA SER A 216 13.09 -19.72 -4.09
C SER A 216 13.52 -18.28 -4.38
N GLY A 217 13.98 -17.58 -3.35
CA GLY A 217 14.43 -16.19 -3.47
C GLY A 217 13.31 -15.15 -3.64
N THR A 218 12.03 -15.54 -3.51
CA THR A 218 10.88 -14.63 -3.59
C THR A 218 10.14 -14.56 -2.27
N HIS A 219 9.37 -13.49 -2.08
CA HIS A 219 8.42 -13.32 -0.97
C HIS A 219 6.97 -13.40 -1.47
N TYR A 220 6.01 -13.41 -0.55
CA TYR A 220 4.59 -13.31 -0.90
C TYR A 220 4.30 -12.00 -1.62
N THR A 221 3.40 -12.08 -2.59
CA THR A 221 2.89 -10.89 -3.27
C THR A 221 1.80 -10.22 -2.40
N THR A 222 1.69 -8.92 -2.51
CA THR A 222 0.62 -8.15 -1.85
C THR A 222 -0.76 -8.67 -2.23
N ARG A 223 -0.94 -9.15 -3.47
CA ARG A 223 -2.20 -9.74 -3.96
C ARG A 223 -2.57 -11.02 -3.22
N GLN A 224 -1.59 -11.90 -2.96
CA GLN A 224 -1.84 -13.13 -2.21
C GLN A 224 -2.27 -12.82 -0.77
N VAL A 225 -1.56 -11.91 -0.10
CA VAL A 225 -1.91 -11.51 1.27
C VAL A 225 -3.29 -10.85 1.31
N SER A 226 -3.62 -10.00 0.33
CA SER A 226 -4.95 -9.37 0.24
C SER A 226 -6.06 -10.40 0.04
N ALA A 227 -5.82 -11.48 -0.72
CA ALA A 227 -6.80 -12.55 -0.89
C ALA A 227 -7.04 -13.30 0.42
N TRP A 228 -6.00 -13.63 1.17
CA TRP A 228 -6.13 -14.26 2.48
C TRP A 228 -6.81 -13.35 3.50
N PHE A 229 -6.46 -12.07 3.49
CA PHE A 229 -7.10 -11.10 4.37
C PHE A 229 -8.60 -10.91 4.06
N SER A 230 -8.98 -10.95 2.79
CA SER A 230 -10.40 -10.93 2.40
C SER A 230 -11.17 -12.15 2.96
N GLU A 231 -10.51 -13.29 3.13
CA GLU A 231 -11.09 -14.46 3.79
C GLU A 231 -11.25 -14.24 5.30
N VAL A 232 -10.22 -13.67 5.96
CA VAL A 232 -10.31 -13.29 7.38
C VAL A 232 -11.47 -12.33 7.61
N LEU A 233 -11.62 -11.29 6.77
CA LEU A 233 -12.73 -10.33 6.88
C LEU A 233 -14.10 -11.00 6.73
N LYS A 234 -14.24 -11.97 5.83
CA LYS A 234 -15.48 -12.75 5.67
C LYS A 234 -15.80 -13.56 6.93
N LEU A 235 -14.80 -14.27 7.49
CA LEU A 235 -14.96 -15.04 8.72
C LEU A 235 -15.30 -14.13 9.91
N ALA A 236 -14.70 -12.95 9.98
CA ALA A 236 -14.96 -11.95 11.00
C ALA A 236 -16.33 -11.25 10.83
N ASN A 237 -17.06 -11.56 9.75
CA ASN A 237 -18.31 -10.91 9.37
C ASN A 237 -18.20 -9.37 9.28
N ILE A 238 -17.05 -8.90 8.79
CA ILE A 238 -16.84 -7.47 8.51
C ILE A 238 -17.35 -7.21 7.10
N ASP A 239 -18.58 -6.67 7.03
CA ASP A 239 -19.24 -6.45 5.75
C ASP A 239 -18.65 -5.25 5.00
N GLN A 240 -18.57 -5.42 3.68
CA GLN A 240 -18.05 -4.40 2.78
C GLN A 240 -19.09 -3.89 1.78
N ARG A 241 -20.37 -4.28 1.92
CA ARG A 241 -21.39 -4.05 0.89
C ARG A 241 -22.03 -2.67 0.92
N ASP A 242 -22.09 -2.03 2.10
CA ASP A 242 -22.76 -0.74 2.29
C ASP A 242 -21.76 0.43 2.29
N LYS A 243 -21.10 0.64 1.13
CA LYS A 243 -20.13 1.73 0.98
C LYS A 243 -20.71 2.85 0.15
N THR A 244 -20.53 4.06 0.61
CA THR A 244 -20.71 5.22 -0.27
C THR A 244 -19.66 5.22 -1.39
N PRO A 245 -19.89 5.84 -2.54
CA PRO A 245 -18.94 5.86 -3.66
C PRO A 245 -17.53 6.32 -3.29
N ASN A 246 -17.39 7.13 -2.24
CA ASN A 246 -16.13 7.71 -1.79
C ASN A 246 -15.47 6.93 -0.64
N GLU A 247 -16.19 6.00 0.01
CA GLU A 247 -15.65 5.16 1.07
C GLU A 247 -14.86 3.98 0.49
N ARG A 248 -13.70 3.77 1.10
CA ARG A 248 -12.91 2.57 0.87
C ARG A 248 -13.23 1.58 1.99
N GLY A 249 -13.58 0.37 1.63
CA GLY A 249 -13.83 -0.64 2.63
C GLY A 249 -12.58 -1.15 3.34
N ALA A 250 -12.82 -2.00 4.32
CA ALA A 250 -11.80 -2.69 5.08
C ALA A 250 -10.73 -3.31 4.18
N CYS A 251 -9.47 -3.00 4.43
CA CYS A 251 -8.34 -3.51 3.65
C CYS A 251 -7.05 -3.50 4.50
N LEU A 252 -5.99 -4.15 4.01
CA LEU A 252 -4.70 -4.17 4.71
C LEU A 252 -4.14 -2.77 5.01
N HIS A 253 -4.40 -1.79 4.14
CA HIS A 253 -3.93 -0.42 4.36
C HIS A 253 -4.66 0.28 5.52
N SER A 254 -5.85 -0.18 5.89
CA SER A 254 -6.61 0.33 7.03
C SER A 254 -5.89 0.11 8.37
N PHE A 255 -5.02 -0.89 8.49
CA PHE A 255 -4.14 -1.04 9.66
C PHE A 255 -3.20 0.14 9.83
N ARG A 256 -2.65 0.64 8.73
CA ARG A 256 -1.76 1.82 8.79
C ARG A 256 -2.54 3.09 9.14
N HIS A 257 -3.76 3.24 8.65
CA HIS A 257 -4.63 4.34 9.06
C HIS A 257 -4.93 4.28 10.56
N LEU A 258 -5.28 3.08 11.06
CA LEU A 258 -5.51 2.87 12.48
C LEU A 258 -4.26 3.15 13.33
N PHE A 259 -3.09 2.67 12.89
CA PHE A 259 -1.81 2.93 13.57
C PHE A 259 -1.54 4.43 13.71
N VAL A 260 -1.74 5.20 12.64
CA VAL A 260 -1.55 6.66 12.67
C VAL A 260 -2.52 7.31 13.65
N LEU A 261 -3.80 6.95 13.59
CA LEU A 261 -4.82 7.50 14.49
C LEU A 261 -4.48 7.20 15.95
N LYS A 262 -4.18 5.95 16.29
CA LYS A 262 -3.81 5.56 17.66
C LYS A 262 -2.51 6.22 18.13
N SER A 263 -1.52 6.37 17.26
CA SER A 263 -0.28 7.10 17.60
C SER A 263 -0.53 8.57 17.90
N MET A 264 -1.41 9.23 17.15
CA MET A 264 -1.82 10.62 17.42
C MET A 264 -2.54 10.71 18.76
N GLN A 265 -3.50 9.85 19.04
CA GLN A 265 -4.21 9.81 20.32
C GLN A 265 -3.26 9.60 21.51
N GLN A 266 -2.26 8.74 21.38
CA GLN A 266 -1.24 8.55 22.42
C GLN A 266 -0.38 9.78 22.65
N LEU A 267 0.01 10.50 21.59
CA LEU A 267 0.78 11.74 21.70
C LEU A 267 -0.04 12.83 22.41
N GLU A 268 -1.32 12.98 22.04
CA GLU A 268 -2.25 13.91 22.70
C GLU A 268 -2.42 13.58 24.18
N ALA A 269 -2.61 12.29 24.51
CA ALA A 269 -2.74 11.84 25.90
C ALA A 269 -1.46 12.07 26.73
N ALA A 270 -0.30 12.01 26.10
CA ALA A 270 0.98 12.33 26.72
C ALA A 270 1.23 13.85 26.85
N GLY A 271 0.23 14.70 26.55
CA GLY A 271 0.34 16.16 26.62
C GLY A 271 1.25 16.79 25.56
N ARG A 272 1.60 16.01 24.53
CA ARG A 272 2.32 16.55 23.37
C ARG A 272 1.29 17.05 22.36
N SER A 273 1.34 18.35 22.06
CA SER A 273 0.51 18.87 20.95
C SER A 273 0.94 18.17 19.67
N VAL A 274 -0.04 17.62 18.96
CA VAL A 274 0.17 17.11 17.59
C VAL A 274 0.26 18.33 16.68
N ASP A 275 1.32 19.09 16.82
CA ASP A 275 1.58 20.21 15.92
C ASP A 275 2.05 19.64 14.57
N MET A 276 1.57 20.24 13.48
CA MET A 276 1.98 19.85 12.11
C MET A 276 3.50 19.93 11.91
N ASN A 277 4.23 20.56 12.82
CA ASN A 277 5.68 20.67 12.86
C ASN A 277 6.35 19.42 13.50
N ASP A 278 5.58 18.51 14.11
CA ASP A 278 6.16 17.29 14.68
C ASP A 278 6.46 16.29 13.56
N LEU A 279 7.69 16.34 13.06
CA LEU A 279 8.20 15.49 11.97
C LEU A 279 8.33 14.01 12.35
N LEU A 280 8.10 13.63 13.61
CA LEU A 280 8.32 12.27 14.09
C LEU A 280 7.43 11.26 13.37
N LEU A 281 6.12 11.48 13.36
CA LEU A 281 5.19 10.54 12.74
C LEU A 281 5.30 10.48 11.20
N PRO A 282 5.40 11.60 10.46
CA PRO A 282 5.69 11.57 9.04
C PRO A 282 7.01 10.88 8.70
N THR A 283 8.07 11.14 9.47
CA THR A 283 9.38 10.49 9.31
C THR A 283 9.29 8.98 9.56
N TYR A 284 8.66 8.58 10.66
CA TYR A 284 8.40 7.17 10.98
C TYR A 284 7.66 6.45 9.84
N LEU A 285 6.63 7.08 9.32
CA LEU A 285 5.82 6.54 8.23
C LEU A 285 6.52 6.60 6.86
N GLY A 286 7.57 7.41 6.69
CA GLY A 286 8.19 7.66 5.39
C GLY A 286 7.25 8.37 4.44
N HIS A 287 6.55 9.42 4.92
CA HIS A 287 5.76 10.32 4.09
C HIS A 287 6.67 11.36 3.42
N GLU A 288 6.40 11.68 2.16
CA GLU A 288 7.15 12.73 1.44
C GLU A 288 6.59 14.12 1.75
N CYS A 289 5.33 14.18 2.13
CA CYS A 289 4.62 15.43 2.35
C CYS A 289 3.82 15.35 3.66
N LEU A 290 3.86 16.43 4.44
CA LEU A 290 3.04 16.59 5.65
C LEU A 290 1.54 16.49 5.33
N LEU A 291 1.13 16.91 4.12
CA LEU A 291 -0.26 16.80 3.65
C LEU A 291 -0.79 15.35 3.61
N ASP A 292 0.09 14.35 3.51
CA ASP A 292 -0.32 12.96 3.59
C ASP A 292 -0.69 12.55 5.02
N THR A 293 -0.13 13.23 6.01
CA THR A 293 -0.46 13.07 7.43
C THR A 293 -1.67 13.94 7.81
N ASP A 294 -1.83 15.14 7.23
CA ASP A 294 -2.95 16.06 7.46
C ASP A 294 -4.34 15.44 7.18
N LYS A 295 -4.40 14.49 6.25
CA LYS A 295 -5.63 13.72 5.99
C LYS A 295 -6.16 13.00 7.23
N TYR A 296 -5.29 12.64 8.16
CA TYR A 296 -5.66 11.95 9.41
C TYR A 296 -6.13 12.93 10.49
N MET A 297 -5.64 14.19 10.48
CA MET A 297 -6.06 15.23 11.44
C MET A 297 -7.56 15.56 11.33
N ARG A 298 -8.14 15.41 10.14
CA ARG A 298 -9.58 15.63 9.92
C ARG A 298 -10.47 14.58 10.58
N PHE A 299 -9.90 13.44 10.99
CA PHE A 299 -10.64 12.32 11.57
C PHE A 299 -10.50 12.26 13.10
N SER A 300 -9.48 12.90 13.69
CA SER A 300 -9.25 12.89 15.14
C SER A 300 -10.35 13.60 15.93
N GLY A 301 -11.02 14.59 15.35
CA GLY A 301 -12.09 15.36 16.03
C GLY A 301 -13.40 14.63 16.29
N VAL A 302 -13.63 13.44 15.71
CA VAL A 302 -14.94 12.76 15.73
C VAL A 302 -14.99 11.54 16.65
N GLN A 303 -13.86 10.97 17.09
CA GLN A 303 -13.82 9.68 17.81
C GLN A 303 -12.99 9.68 19.12
N VAL A 304 -12.67 10.83 19.69
CA VAL A 304 -11.61 10.97 20.71
C VAL A 304 -12.03 10.56 22.14
N SER A 305 -13.31 10.38 22.48
CA SER A 305 -13.72 10.36 23.90
C SER A 305 -13.60 9.04 24.65
N ASP A 306 -13.55 7.86 23.99
CA ASP A 306 -13.78 6.58 24.72
C ASP A 306 -12.67 5.53 24.63
N SER A 307 -11.52 5.82 24.01
CA SER A 307 -10.64 4.74 23.53
C SER A 307 -9.29 4.55 24.24
N LEU A 308 -8.91 5.38 25.19
CA LEU A 308 -7.57 5.33 25.82
C LEU A 308 -7.42 4.19 26.83
N GLU A 309 -8.39 4.03 27.74
CA GLU A 309 -8.38 2.92 28.72
C GLU A 309 -8.54 1.55 28.03
N ALA A 310 -9.26 1.52 26.92
CA ALA A 310 -9.45 0.32 26.13
C ALA A 310 -8.18 -0.14 25.39
N PHE A 311 -7.22 0.78 25.08
CA PHE A 311 -6.03 0.42 24.31
C PHE A 311 -4.95 -0.26 25.15
N GLU A 312 -4.71 0.16 26.39
CA GLU A 312 -3.76 -0.53 27.28
C GLU A 312 -4.26 -1.92 27.67
N ALA A 313 -5.54 -2.06 27.97
CA ALA A 313 -6.17 -3.36 28.21
C ALA A 313 -6.20 -4.24 26.95
N PHE A 314 -6.31 -3.63 25.78
CA PHE A 314 -6.43 -4.30 24.50
C PHE A 314 -5.08 -4.77 23.92
N SER A 315 -4.02 -3.96 24.01
CA SER A 315 -2.69 -4.36 23.52
C SER A 315 -2.10 -5.48 24.37
N SER A 316 -2.41 -5.54 25.66
CA SER A 316 -2.04 -6.66 26.54
C SER A 316 -2.82 -7.97 26.23
N GLY A 317 -4.02 -7.87 25.63
CA GLY A 317 -4.86 -9.03 25.31
C GLY A 317 -4.72 -9.58 23.89
N LEU A 318 -4.20 -8.79 22.93
CA LEU A 318 -4.02 -9.20 21.52
C LEU A 318 -2.72 -9.94 21.26
N ILE A 319 -1.80 -9.84 22.17
CA ILE A 319 -0.57 -10.61 22.14
C ILE A 319 -0.79 -11.72 23.17
N PRO A 320 -0.87 -12.98 22.76
CA PRO A 320 -1.08 -14.07 23.70
C PRO A 320 -0.01 -13.99 24.78
N PHE A 321 -0.44 -13.81 26.02
CA PHE A 321 0.47 -13.91 27.17
C PHE A 321 1.00 -15.34 27.16
N VAL A 322 2.23 -15.50 26.73
CA VAL A 322 2.89 -16.79 26.82
C VAL A 322 3.41 -16.91 28.25
N GLY A 323 2.50 -17.11 29.18
CA GLY A 323 2.80 -17.64 30.48
C GLY A 323 3.21 -19.10 30.31
N GLY A 324 4.48 -19.33 29.99
CA GLY A 324 5.08 -20.63 30.15
C GLY A 324 5.42 -20.77 31.62
N ALA A 325 4.72 -21.65 32.31
CA ALA A 325 5.30 -22.29 33.49
C ALA A 325 6.57 -23.03 33.04
N LEU A 326 7.69 -22.75 33.68
CA LEU A 326 8.86 -23.62 33.71
C LEU A 326 8.50 -24.97 34.29
#